data_64eba03251abbb90e3fce31a35dcb628
#
_entry.id   64eba03251abbb90e3fce31a35dcb628
#
_cell.length_a   1.000
_cell.length_b   1.000
_cell.length_c   1.000
_cell.angle_alpha   90.00
_cell.angle_beta   90.00
_cell.angle_gamma   90.00
#
_symmetry.space_group_name_H-M   'P 1'
#
loop_
_entity.id
_entity.type
_entity.pdbx_description
1 polymer ?
#
loop_
_entity_poly.entity_id
_entity_poly.type
_entity_poly.pdbx_seq_one_letter_code
_entity_poly.pdbx_strand_id
1 'polypeptide(L)'
;MKQLGPPGAVVAAGIVGILASLFTILIALASIAGMFMLPPNNSAAIPPFAKPLAIAMTFLLGSLAVFGIFTSLGVLRLKRWARVSMLVWGGVMAAFCGLILLFTAFVPLPETPAGASVSLPFLRLLISAMYGIPFLIGIWWLLLFNQSAVKERFLAGAIVDGQPVSNPQPRCPLPLAILAGFTIFSASFSLLLPFTNFPVNPILFGYRFQGVFGVVLFYLSAALVLAGAIGMLRLKRWSYPLMLAQYFFWMASGTMTLVRPNYDLNLHEMLAQMNLPEGQMGQAAIAQTRVFGVLSLIPGVLLIWLMLYFHTRFVEACAAKETQLST
;
A
#
# COMPACT_ATOMS: atom_id res chain seq x y z
N MET A 1 14.09 -25.91 -30.89
CA MET A 1 13.09 -26.04 -29.81
C MET A 1 11.97 -25.05 -30.06
N LYS A 2 10.71 -25.50 -30.22
CA LYS A 2 9.55 -24.63 -30.33
C LYS A 2 9.43 -23.83 -29.01
N GLN A 3 9.57 -22.50 -29.07
CA GLN A 3 9.24 -21.64 -27.92
C GLN A 3 7.74 -21.83 -27.65
N LEU A 4 7.42 -22.57 -26.61
CA LEU A 4 6.04 -22.68 -26.11
C LEU A 4 5.62 -21.30 -25.66
N GLY A 5 4.60 -20.72 -26.31
CA GLY A 5 4.03 -19.43 -25.95
C GLY A 5 3.55 -19.38 -24.47
N PRO A 6 3.25 -18.20 -23.94
CA PRO A 6 2.76 -18.07 -22.57
C PRO A 6 1.44 -18.87 -22.40
N PRO A 7 1.22 -19.50 -21.21
CA PRO A 7 -0.05 -20.15 -20.92
C PRO A 7 -1.21 -19.16 -21.01
N GLY A 8 -2.38 -19.59 -21.49
CA GLY A 8 -3.55 -18.71 -21.61
C GLY A 8 -3.89 -17.92 -20.33
N ALA A 9 -3.75 -18.56 -19.16
CA ALA A 9 -3.96 -17.89 -17.87
C ALA A 9 -2.94 -16.76 -17.59
N VAL A 10 -1.69 -16.89 -18.04
CA VAL A 10 -0.65 -15.85 -17.92
C VAL A 10 -0.95 -14.71 -18.87
N VAL A 11 -1.42 -15.00 -20.07
CA VAL A 11 -1.88 -13.97 -21.03
C VAL A 11 -3.07 -13.22 -20.45
N ALA A 12 -4.07 -13.92 -19.91
CA ALA A 12 -5.23 -13.31 -19.27
C ALA A 12 -4.81 -12.39 -18.10
N ALA A 13 -3.87 -12.84 -17.26
CA ALA A 13 -3.35 -12.02 -16.16
C ALA A 13 -2.64 -10.75 -16.66
N GLY A 14 -1.87 -10.84 -17.73
CA GLY A 14 -1.24 -9.68 -18.38
C GLY A 14 -2.26 -8.70 -18.95
N ILE A 15 -3.31 -9.20 -19.63
CA ILE A 15 -4.39 -8.36 -20.18
C ILE A 15 -5.16 -7.67 -19.05
N VAL A 16 -5.55 -8.41 -17.99
CA VAL A 16 -6.23 -7.84 -16.82
C VAL A 16 -5.37 -6.75 -16.17
N GLY A 17 -4.05 -6.97 -16.05
CA GLY A 17 -3.13 -5.96 -15.52
C GLY A 17 -3.07 -4.69 -16.38
N ILE A 18 -3.07 -4.81 -17.71
CA ILE A 18 -3.13 -3.65 -18.64
C ILE A 18 -4.45 -2.91 -18.47
N LEU A 19 -5.58 -3.62 -18.50
CA LEU A 19 -6.91 -3.03 -18.37
C LEU A 19 -7.08 -2.32 -17.02
N ALA A 20 -6.64 -2.94 -15.92
CA ALA A 20 -6.66 -2.32 -14.60
C ALA A 20 -5.81 -1.05 -14.54
N SER A 21 -4.62 -1.06 -15.17
CA SER A 21 -3.73 0.09 -15.22
C SER A 21 -4.33 1.22 -16.06
N LEU A 22 -4.94 0.94 -17.22
CA LEU A 22 -5.64 1.92 -18.05
C LEU A 22 -6.83 2.52 -17.29
N PHE A 23 -7.60 1.68 -16.59
CA PHE A 23 -8.71 2.15 -15.75
C PHE A 23 -8.22 3.08 -14.63
N THR A 24 -7.09 2.76 -13.99
CA THR A 24 -6.47 3.63 -12.98
C THR A 24 -6.05 4.97 -13.56
N ILE A 25 -5.51 5.00 -14.79
CA ILE A 25 -5.18 6.27 -15.49
C ILE A 25 -6.45 7.07 -15.75
N LEU A 26 -7.53 6.42 -16.21
CA LEU A 26 -8.81 7.11 -16.45
C LEU A 26 -9.38 7.73 -15.18
N ILE A 27 -9.35 6.99 -14.06
CA ILE A 27 -9.77 7.51 -12.75
C ILE A 27 -8.89 8.71 -12.34
N ALA A 28 -7.59 8.60 -12.51
CA ALA A 28 -6.65 9.67 -12.21
C ALA A 28 -6.95 10.94 -13.02
N LEU A 29 -7.19 10.80 -14.34
CA LEU A 29 -7.57 11.91 -15.22
C LEU A 29 -8.94 12.49 -14.88
N ALA A 30 -9.93 11.63 -14.59
CA ALA A 30 -11.27 12.06 -14.18
C ALA A 30 -11.23 12.83 -12.85
N SER A 31 -10.37 12.43 -11.92
CA SER A 31 -10.17 13.14 -10.65
C SER A 31 -9.61 14.55 -10.86
N ILE A 32 -8.65 14.71 -11.77
CA ILE A 32 -8.14 16.04 -12.16
C ILE A 32 -9.23 16.86 -12.82
N ALA A 33 -9.92 16.31 -13.83
CA ALA A 33 -10.98 17.02 -14.54
C ALA A 33 -12.10 17.47 -13.58
N GLY A 34 -12.51 16.60 -12.65
CA GLY A 34 -13.50 16.93 -11.63
C GLY A 34 -13.12 18.14 -10.77
N MET A 35 -11.81 18.30 -10.46
CA MET A 35 -11.34 19.46 -9.69
C MET A 35 -11.45 20.79 -10.45
N PHE A 36 -11.24 20.78 -11.76
CA PHE A 36 -11.39 21.98 -12.59
C PHE A 36 -12.84 22.32 -12.87
N MET A 37 -13.76 21.35 -12.74
CA MET A 37 -15.20 21.56 -12.95
C MET A 37 -15.93 22.04 -11.68
N LEU A 38 -15.30 22.01 -10.51
CA LEU A 38 -15.91 22.53 -9.28
C LEU A 38 -16.09 24.05 -9.37
N PRO A 39 -17.32 24.56 -9.22
CA PRO A 39 -17.58 25.99 -9.30
C PRO A 39 -16.82 26.75 -8.21
N PRO A 40 -16.27 27.94 -8.52
CA PRO A 40 -15.47 28.71 -7.57
C PRO A 40 -16.22 29.13 -6.30
N ASN A 41 -17.55 29.22 -6.38
CA ASN A 41 -18.41 29.61 -5.25
C ASN A 41 -18.50 28.54 -4.15
N ASN A 42 -18.15 27.28 -4.43
CA ASN A 42 -18.09 26.20 -3.43
C ASN A 42 -16.70 26.04 -2.77
N SER A 43 -15.76 26.93 -3.09
CA SER A 43 -14.39 26.87 -2.58
C SER A 43 -14.30 27.00 -1.05
N ALA A 44 -15.29 27.65 -0.42
CA ALA A 44 -15.33 27.78 1.05
C ALA A 44 -15.62 26.43 1.78
N ALA A 45 -16.26 25.46 1.09
CA ALA A 45 -16.57 24.15 1.65
C ALA A 45 -15.44 23.11 1.45
N ILE A 46 -14.41 23.42 0.61
CA ILE A 46 -13.33 22.48 0.29
C ILE A 46 -12.09 22.86 1.09
N PRO A 47 -11.56 21.97 1.94
CA PRO A 47 -10.33 22.23 2.67
C PRO A 47 -9.18 22.63 1.73
N PRO A 48 -8.32 23.59 2.11
CA PRO A 48 -7.26 24.12 1.23
C PRO A 48 -6.25 23.05 0.79
N PHE A 49 -6.08 21.98 1.58
CA PHE A 49 -5.21 20.86 1.23
C PHE A 49 -5.84 19.87 0.22
N ALA A 50 -7.15 19.89 0.00
CA ALA A 50 -7.85 18.87 -0.79
C ALA A 50 -7.39 18.87 -2.26
N LYS A 51 -7.24 20.04 -2.89
CA LYS A 51 -6.77 20.15 -4.29
C LYS A 51 -5.32 19.65 -4.46
N PRO A 52 -4.32 20.16 -3.69
CA PRO A 52 -2.94 19.65 -3.81
C PRO A 52 -2.82 18.17 -3.45
N LEU A 53 -3.58 17.69 -2.45
CA LEU A 53 -3.60 16.26 -2.07
C LEU A 53 -4.09 15.39 -3.23
N ALA A 54 -5.16 15.79 -3.87
CA ALA A 54 -5.71 15.05 -4.98
C ALA A 54 -4.79 15.07 -6.21
N ILE A 55 -4.08 16.18 -6.49
CA ILE A 55 -3.04 16.23 -7.54
C ILE A 55 -1.90 15.26 -7.20
N ALA A 56 -1.41 15.25 -5.96
CA ALA A 56 -0.37 14.34 -5.50
C ALA A 56 -0.80 12.87 -5.62
N MET A 57 -2.06 12.56 -5.21
CA MET A 57 -2.64 11.22 -5.35
C MET A 57 -2.77 10.80 -6.81
N THR A 58 -3.20 11.71 -7.68
CA THR A 58 -3.31 11.44 -9.12
C THR A 58 -1.95 11.14 -9.74
N PHE A 59 -0.91 11.90 -9.38
CA PHE A 59 0.45 11.65 -9.84
C PHE A 59 0.97 10.30 -9.35
N LEU A 60 0.72 9.96 -8.09
CA LEU A 60 1.11 8.66 -7.53
C LEU A 60 0.38 7.51 -8.25
N LEU A 61 -0.94 7.59 -8.37
CA LEU A 61 -1.74 6.57 -9.06
C LEU A 61 -1.36 6.45 -10.54
N GLY A 62 -1.09 7.56 -11.22
CA GLY A 62 -0.63 7.58 -12.61
C GLY A 62 0.72 6.87 -12.76
N SER A 63 1.68 7.14 -11.89
CA SER A 63 2.99 6.48 -11.92
C SER A 63 2.88 4.97 -11.65
N LEU A 64 2.03 4.57 -10.71
CA LEU A 64 1.75 3.16 -10.43
C LEU A 64 1.08 2.46 -11.62
N ALA A 65 0.15 3.12 -12.29
CA ALA A 65 -0.51 2.58 -13.47
C ALA A 65 0.47 2.40 -14.65
N VAL A 66 1.35 3.36 -14.89
CA VAL A 66 2.43 3.22 -15.88
C VAL A 66 3.32 2.01 -15.53
N PHE A 67 3.75 1.89 -14.28
CA PHE A 67 4.52 0.73 -13.83
C PHE A 67 3.74 -0.59 -14.00
N GLY A 68 2.43 -0.58 -13.75
CA GLY A 68 1.53 -1.72 -13.97
C GLY A 68 1.49 -2.16 -15.44
N ILE A 69 1.44 -1.22 -16.40
CA ILE A 69 1.51 -1.51 -17.83
C ILE A 69 2.86 -2.16 -18.17
N PHE A 70 3.98 -1.58 -17.74
CA PHE A 70 5.31 -2.16 -17.96
C PHE A 70 5.43 -3.58 -17.38
N THR A 71 4.91 -3.80 -16.19
CA THR A 71 4.90 -5.11 -15.54
C THR A 71 4.08 -6.11 -16.36
N SER A 72 2.88 -5.73 -16.80
CA SER A 72 1.99 -6.58 -17.58
C SER A 72 2.60 -6.95 -18.95
N LEU A 73 3.21 -5.99 -19.63
CA LEU A 73 3.97 -6.24 -20.87
C LEU A 73 5.17 -7.18 -20.61
N GLY A 74 5.85 -7.02 -19.48
CA GLY A 74 6.90 -7.92 -19.05
C GLY A 74 6.41 -9.35 -18.81
N VAL A 75 5.20 -9.52 -18.26
CA VAL A 75 4.55 -10.82 -18.08
C VAL A 75 4.23 -11.49 -19.42
N LEU A 76 3.67 -10.75 -20.38
CA LEU A 76 3.38 -11.27 -21.72
C LEU A 76 4.67 -11.70 -22.45
N ARG A 77 5.80 -11.06 -22.14
CA ARG A 77 7.14 -11.42 -22.64
C ARG A 77 7.87 -12.44 -21.76
N LEU A 78 7.21 -13.04 -20.78
CA LEU A 78 7.76 -14.01 -19.82
C LEU A 78 9.04 -13.53 -19.10
N LYS A 79 9.18 -12.22 -18.86
CA LYS A 79 10.33 -11.66 -18.14
C LYS A 79 10.28 -12.07 -16.65
N ARG A 80 11.37 -12.59 -16.10
CA ARG A 80 11.47 -13.03 -14.69
C ARG A 80 11.08 -11.95 -13.68
N TRP A 81 11.55 -10.71 -13.90
CA TRP A 81 11.25 -9.60 -13.00
C TRP A 81 9.73 -9.30 -12.95
N ALA A 82 9.06 -9.40 -14.11
CA ALA A 82 7.64 -9.11 -14.20
C ALA A 82 6.79 -10.11 -13.40
N ARG A 83 7.18 -11.40 -13.37
CA ARG A 83 6.53 -12.40 -12.51
C ARG A 83 6.63 -12.01 -11.03
N VAL A 84 7.83 -11.61 -10.56
CA VAL A 84 8.03 -11.19 -9.16
C VAL A 84 7.22 -9.92 -8.87
N SER A 85 7.24 -8.97 -9.79
CA SER A 85 6.43 -7.74 -9.68
C SER A 85 4.94 -8.04 -9.56
N MET A 86 4.39 -8.95 -10.38
CA MET A 86 2.97 -9.36 -10.28
C MET A 86 2.65 -10.05 -8.96
N LEU A 87 3.56 -10.86 -8.42
CA LEU A 87 3.38 -11.46 -7.10
C LEU A 87 3.37 -10.40 -5.99
N VAL A 88 4.27 -9.41 -6.07
CA VAL A 88 4.30 -8.30 -5.11
C VAL A 88 3.00 -7.48 -5.22
N TRP A 89 2.60 -7.10 -6.43
CA TRP A 89 1.36 -6.36 -6.67
C TRP A 89 0.12 -7.13 -6.22
N GLY A 90 0.02 -8.42 -6.57
CA GLY A 90 -1.07 -9.28 -6.13
C GLY A 90 -1.15 -9.35 -4.59
N GLY A 91 0.00 -9.46 -3.92
CA GLY A 91 0.09 -9.45 -2.47
C GLY A 91 -0.32 -8.12 -1.85
N VAL A 92 0.17 -7.00 -2.40
CA VAL A 92 -0.21 -5.65 -1.95
C VAL A 92 -1.71 -5.41 -2.14
N MET A 93 -2.26 -5.74 -3.31
CA MET A 93 -3.71 -5.60 -3.57
C MET A 93 -4.53 -6.47 -2.62
N ALA A 94 -4.17 -7.74 -2.46
CA ALA A 94 -4.87 -8.66 -1.56
C ALA A 94 -4.81 -8.17 -0.10
N ALA A 95 -3.66 -7.72 0.38
CA ALA A 95 -3.51 -7.20 1.74
C ALA A 95 -4.30 -5.90 1.95
N PHE A 96 -4.14 -4.92 1.05
CA PHE A 96 -4.76 -3.60 1.18
C PHE A 96 -6.29 -3.67 1.02
N CYS A 97 -6.77 -4.29 -0.07
CA CYS A 97 -8.20 -4.41 -0.30
C CYS A 97 -8.87 -5.35 0.71
N GLY A 98 -8.19 -6.42 1.12
CA GLY A 98 -8.67 -7.33 2.17
C GLY A 98 -8.80 -6.61 3.52
N LEU A 99 -7.87 -5.75 3.87
CA LEU A 99 -7.95 -4.93 5.07
C LEU A 99 -9.15 -3.96 5.02
N ILE A 100 -9.35 -3.28 3.88
CA ILE A 100 -10.51 -2.38 3.71
C ILE A 100 -11.83 -3.16 3.80
N LEU A 101 -11.93 -4.34 3.18
CA LEU A 101 -13.11 -5.19 3.28
C LEU A 101 -13.37 -5.64 4.73
N LEU A 102 -12.32 -6.00 5.46
CA LEU A 102 -12.42 -6.33 6.87
C LEU A 102 -12.96 -5.13 7.67
N PHE A 103 -12.42 -3.94 7.46
CA PHE A 103 -12.90 -2.73 8.13
C PHE A 103 -14.36 -2.42 7.78
N THR A 104 -14.74 -2.49 6.52
CA THR A 104 -16.14 -2.22 6.11
C THR A 104 -17.14 -3.23 6.66
N ALA A 105 -16.70 -4.47 6.96
CA ALA A 105 -17.52 -5.49 7.58
C ALA A 105 -17.76 -5.23 9.07
N PHE A 106 -16.75 -4.76 9.80
CA PHE A 106 -16.80 -4.64 11.26
C PHE A 106 -17.07 -3.23 11.77
N VAL A 107 -16.78 -2.20 10.96
CA VAL A 107 -16.99 -0.82 11.38
C VAL A 107 -18.34 -0.31 10.89
N PRO A 108 -19.19 0.20 11.79
CA PRO A 108 -20.43 0.84 11.40
C PRO A 108 -20.12 2.06 10.52
N LEU A 109 -20.68 2.10 9.32
CA LEU A 109 -20.60 3.29 8.47
C LEU A 109 -21.41 4.43 9.10
N PRO A 110 -20.95 5.68 8.98
CA PRO A 110 -21.71 6.82 9.47
C PRO A 110 -23.09 6.84 8.83
N GLU A 111 -24.09 7.21 9.61
CA GLU A 111 -25.46 7.38 9.12
C GLU A 111 -25.45 8.41 7.98
N THR A 112 -26.09 8.05 6.88
CA THR A 112 -26.27 9.00 5.78
C THR A 112 -27.13 10.16 6.26
N PRO A 113 -26.76 11.43 5.98
CA PRO A 113 -27.58 12.57 6.35
C PRO A 113 -29.03 12.40 5.89
N ALA A 114 -29.99 12.83 6.71
CA ALA A 114 -31.40 12.79 6.35
C ALA A 114 -31.61 13.53 5.01
N GLY A 115 -32.06 12.81 3.97
CA GLY A 115 -32.20 13.32 2.59
C GLY A 115 -31.16 12.80 1.60
N ALA A 116 -30.21 12.00 2.01
CA ALA A 116 -29.30 11.35 1.07
C ALA A 116 -30.04 10.28 0.24
N SER A 117 -29.90 10.35 -1.09
CA SER A 117 -30.54 9.43 -2.04
C SER A 117 -29.96 8.00 -2.02
N VAL A 118 -28.87 7.77 -1.29
CA VAL A 118 -28.13 6.51 -1.28
C VAL A 118 -28.36 5.77 0.04
N SER A 119 -28.91 4.57 -0.03
CA SER A 119 -29.11 3.74 1.16
C SER A 119 -27.80 3.13 1.67
N LEU A 120 -27.63 3.00 2.98
CA LEU A 120 -26.47 2.38 3.64
C LEU A 120 -26.11 0.98 3.07
N PRO A 121 -27.08 0.05 2.83
CA PRO A 121 -26.78 -1.24 2.22
C PRO A 121 -26.19 -1.12 0.81
N PHE A 122 -26.69 -0.18 0.01
CA PHE A 122 -26.15 0.06 -1.33
C PHE A 122 -24.72 0.60 -1.28
N LEU A 123 -24.44 1.53 -0.37
CA LEU A 123 -23.07 2.04 -0.16
C LEU A 123 -22.12 0.93 0.27
N ARG A 124 -22.53 0.05 1.21
CA ARG A 124 -21.72 -1.12 1.60
C ARG A 124 -21.47 -2.07 0.43
N LEU A 125 -22.50 -2.34 -0.37
CA LEU A 125 -22.37 -3.19 -1.56
C LEU A 125 -21.38 -2.57 -2.56
N LEU A 126 -21.47 -1.26 -2.82
CA LEU A 126 -20.58 -0.55 -3.72
C LEU A 126 -19.12 -0.61 -3.25
N ILE A 127 -18.87 -0.32 -1.96
CA ILE A 127 -17.52 -0.42 -1.37
C ILE A 127 -17.01 -1.85 -1.45
N SER A 128 -17.86 -2.84 -1.10
CA SER A 128 -17.47 -4.26 -1.16
C SER A 128 -17.16 -4.72 -2.59
N ALA A 129 -17.89 -4.25 -3.60
CA ALA A 129 -17.60 -4.54 -4.99
C ALA A 129 -16.31 -3.85 -5.44
N MET A 130 -16.12 -2.57 -5.09
CA MET A 130 -14.97 -1.77 -5.47
C MET A 130 -13.64 -2.34 -4.95
N TYR A 131 -13.62 -2.85 -3.71
CA TYR A 131 -12.44 -3.46 -3.12
C TYR A 131 -12.39 -4.99 -3.23
N GLY A 132 -13.54 -5.65 -3.36
CA GLY A 132 -13.65 -7.10 -3.51
C GLY A 132 -13.09 -7.61 -4.83
N ILE A 133 -13.37 -6.93 -5.93
CA ILE A 133 -12.84 -7.30 -7.25
C ILE A 133 -11.31 -7.25 -7.28
N PRO A 134 -10.64 -6.15 -6.90
CA PRO A 134 -9.19 -6.11 -6.82
C PRO A 134 -8.60 -7.13 -5.82
N PHE A 135 -9.27 -7.37 -4.70
CA PHE A 135 -8.87 -8.41 -3.74
C PHE A 135 -8.81 -9.79 -4.40
N LEU A 136 -9.88 -10.19 -5.10
CA LEU A 136 -9.95 -11.47 -5.80
C LEU A 136 -8.92 -11.58 -6.92
N ILE A 137 -8.68 -10.50 -7.67
CA ILE A 137 -7.63 -10.43 -8.69
C ILE A 137 -6.25 -10.62 -8.05
N GLY A 138 -6.00 -9.96 -6.91
CA GLY A 138 -4.75 -10.10 -6.17
C GLY A 138 -4.50 -11.53 -5.71
N ILE A 139 -5.49 -12.20 -5.12
CA ILE A 139 -5.43 -13.62 -4.74
C ILE A 139 -5.19 -14.51 -5.97
N TRP A 140 -5.94 -14.28 -7.06
CA TRP A 140 -5.76 -15.04 -8.30
C TRP A 140 -4.33 -14.91 -8.84
N TRP A 141 -3.75 -13.72 -8.86
CA TRP A 141 -2.35 -13.54 -9.28
C TRP A 141 -1.36 -14.26 -8.36
N LEU A 142 -1.57 -14.20 -7.04
CA LEU A 142 -0.73 -14.92 -6.09
C LEU A 142 -0.77 -16.43 -6.35
N LEU A 143 -1.95 -17.00 -6.59
CA LEU A 143 -2.11 -18.43 -6.87
C LEU A 143 -1.49 -18.79 -8.22
N LEU A 144 -1.82 -18.05 -9.29
CA LEU A 144 -1.35 -18.32 -10.65
C LEU A 144 0.18 -18.26 -10.78
N PHE A 145 0.78 -17.15 -10.34
CA PHE A 145 2.21 -16.94 -10.50
C PHE A 145 3.07 -17.73 -9.51
N ASN A 146 2.46 -18.40 -8.51
CA ASN A 146 3.16 -19.30 -7.60
C ASN A 146 3.16 -20.77 -8.05
N GLN A 147 2.39 -21.11 -9.07
CA GLN A 147 2.36 -22.48 -9.65
C GLN A 147 3.74 -22.84 -10.24
N SER A 148 4.18 -24.08 -10.00
CA SER A 148 5.47 -24.60 -10.51
C SER A 148 5.57 -24.52 -12.03
N ALA A 149 4.52 -24.94 -12.74
CA ALA A 149 4.46 -24.92 -14.21
C ALA A 149 4.61 -23.49 -14.79
N VAL A 150 4.03 -22.48 -14.14
CA VAL A 150 4.19 -21.07 -14.53
C VAL A 150 5.61 -20.59 -14.22
N LYS A 151 6.13 -20.92 -13.03
CA LYS A 151 7.48 -20.58 -12.60
C LYS A 151 8.55 -21.09 -13.59
N GLU A 152 8.44 -22.33 -14.02
CA GLU A 152 9.38 -22.95 -14.97
C GLU A 152 9.38 -22.24 -16.32
N ARG A 153 8.24 -21.82 -16.85
CA ARG A 153 8.16 -21.07 -18.12
C ARG A 153 8.84 -19.69 -18.03
N PHE A 154 8.73 -18.99 -16.91
CA PHE A 154 9.48 -17.75 -16.69
C PHE A 154 10.98 -18.00 -16.48
N LEU A 155 11.37 -19.20 -16.05
CA LEU A 155 12.76 -19.62 -15.95
C LEU A 155 13.32 -20.04 -17.33
N ALA A 156 12.57 -20.78 -18.13
CA ALA A 156 12.94 -21.21 -19.47
C ALA A 156 13.07 -20.02 -20.45
N GLY A 157 12.27 -18.99 -20.32
CA GLY A 157 12.37 -17.75 -21.10
C GLY A 157 13.61 -16.90 -20.81
N ALA A 158 14.46 -17.32 -19.86
CA ALA A 158 15.70 -16.66 -19.48
C ALA A 158 16.96 -17.42 -19.96
N ILE A 159 16.84 -18.30 -20.92
CA ILE A 159 17.98 -18.86 -21.62
C ILE A 159 18.51 -17.74 -22.53
N VAL A 160 19.59 -17.08 -22.11
CA VAL A 160 20.37 -16.17 -22.93
C VAL A 160 21.50 -17.02 -23.53
N ASP A 161 21.59 -17.02 -24.85
CA ASP A 161 22.67 -17.70 -25.62
C ASP A 161 22.80 -19.22 -25.39
N GLY A 162 21.70 -19.94 -25.20
CA GLY A 162 21.69 -21.39 -25.10
C GLY A 162 22.24 -21.96 -23.78
N GLN A 163 22.70 -21.14 -22.86
CA GLN A 163 23.08 -21.58 -21.52
C GLN A 163 22.01 -21.24 -20.49
N PRO A 164 21.58 -22.20 -19.67
CA PRO A 164 20.77 -21.91 -18.51
C PRO A 164 21.57 -20.97 -17.60
N VAL A 165 20.97 -19.84 -17.20
CA VAL A 165 21.58 -18.97 -16.17
C VAL A 165 21.81 -19.83 -14.93
N SER A 166 23.02 -20.32 -14.76
CA SER A 166 23.42 -21.41 -13.89
C SER A 166 23.29 -21.13 -12.40
N ASN A 167 22.97 -19.89 -12.00
CA ASN A 167 22.80 -19.59 -10.59
C ASN A 167 21.68 -18.56 -10.36
N PRO A 168 20.51 -18.98 -9.83
CA PRO A 168 19.45 -18.03 -9.48
C PRO A 168 19.97 -17.08 -8.40
N GLN A 169 20.12 -15.80 -8.75
CA GLN A 169 20.48 -14.78 -7.74
C GLN A 169 19.59 -14.89 -6.51
N PRO A 170 20.16 -14.86 -5.30
CA PRO A 170 19.39 -14.88 -4.08
C PRO A 170 18.39 -13.71 -4.04
N ARG A 171 17.19 -14.00 -3.63
CA ARG A 171 16.08 -13.04 -3.62
C ARG A 171 15.48 -12.92 -2.25
N CYS A 172 14.98 -11.74 -1.95
CA CYS A 172 14.17 -11.52 -0.76
C CYS A 172 13.00 -12.53 -0.73
N PRO A 173 12.74 -13.21 0.41
CA PRO A 173 11.57 -14.07 0.56
C PRO A 173 10.30 -13.32 0.14
N LEU A 174 9.44 -13.97 -0.65
CA LEU A 174 8.28 -13.33 -1.28
C LEU A 174 7.38 -12.58 -0.29
N PRO A 175 7.01 -13.11 0.89
CA PRO A 175 6.19 -12.38 1.84
C PRO A 175 6.86 -11.08 2.33
N LEU A 176 8.18 -11.10 2.54
CA LEU A 176 8.93 -9.90 2.91
C LEU A 176 9.06 -8.92 1.75
N ALA A 177 9.15 -9.42 0.51
CA ALA A 177 9.15 -8.57 -0.69
C ALA A 177 7.79 -7.87 -0.90
N ILE A 178 6.67 -8.58 -0.64
CA ILE A 178 5.32 -8.01 -0.65
C ILE A 178 5.19 -6.92 0.42
N LEU A 179 5.64 -7.22 1.64
CA LEU A 179 5.65 -6.27 2.75
C LEU A 179 6.47 -5.03 2.42
N ALA A 180 7.69 -5.21 1.90
CA ALA A 180 8.55 -4.11 1.47
C ALA A 180 7.90 -3.27 0.36
N GLY A 181 7.26 -3.91 -0.62
CA GLY A 181 6.52 -3.23 -1.69
C GLY A 181 5.37 -2.37 -1.15
N PHE A 182 4.56 -2.92 -0.25
CA PHE A 182 3.50 -2.17 0.44
C PHE A 182 4.05 -1.00 1.24
N THR A 183 5.14 -1.22 1.96
CA THR A 183 5.80 -0.19 2.76
C THR A 183 6.38 0.94 1.89
N ILE A 184 7.00 0.61 0.74
CA ILE A 184 7.48 1.61 -0.22
C ILE A 184 6.31 2.46 -0.74
N PHE A 185 5.20 1.82 -1.12
CA PHE A 185 4.01 2.52 -1.57
C PHE A 185 3.47 3.48 -0.50
N SER A 186 3.29 3.00 0.73
CA SER A 186 2.79 3.79 1.86
C SER A 186 3.73 4.94 2.22
N ALA A 187 5.05 4.69 2.29
CA ALA A 187 6.05 5.71 2.58
C ALA A 187 6.13 6.78 1.47
N SER A 188 6.02 6.38 0.20
CA SER A 188 6.00 7.32 -0.93
C SER A 188 4.80 8.26 -0.84
N PHE A 189 3.62 7.73 -0.48
CA PHE A 189 2.45 8.55 -0.22
C PHE A 189 2.67 9.51 0.95
N SER A 190 3.22 9.03 2.06
CA SER A 190 3.53 9.86 3.23
C SER A 190 4.48 11.00 2.90
N LEU A 191 5.48 10.78 2.04
CA LEU A 191 6.43 11.81 1.62
C LEU A 191 5.78 12.92 0.75
N LEU A 192 4.64 12.63 0.12
CA LEU A 192 3.90 13.62 -0.68
C LEU A 192 2.98 14.52 0.18
N LEU A 193 2.54 14.04 1.36
CA LEU A 193 1.57 14.76 2.20
C LEU A 193 1.96 16.20 2.54
N PRO A 194 3.20 16.53 2.97
CA PRO A 194 3.57 17.89 3.31
C PRO A 194 3.50 18.88 2.15
N PHE A 195 3.66 18.40 0.91
CA PHE A 195 3.52 19.23 -0.29
C PHE A 195 2.07 19.60 -0.62
N THR A 196 1.12 18.98 0.08
CA THR A 196 -0.31 19.18 -0.16
C THR A 196 -0.94 20.17 0.80
N ASN A 197 -0.16 20.88 1.62
CA ASN A 197 -0.64 21.70 2.74
C ASN A 197 -1.51 20.91 3.74
N PHE A 198 -1.40 19.57 3.72
CA PHE A 198 -2.04 18.74 4.73
C PHE A 198 -1.38 18.99 6.09
N PRO A 199 -2.16 19.22 7.15
CA PRO A 199 -1.60 19.50 8.47
C PRO A 199 -0.91 18.23 9.01
N VAL A 200 0.43 18.18 8.83
CA VAL A 200 1.24 17.04 9.30
C VAL A 200 1.60 17.27 10.76
N ASN A 201 0.82 16.67 11.64
CA ASN A 201 1.04 16.73 13.08
C ASN A 201 1.09 15.31 13.65
N PRO A 202 2.24 14.62 13.57
CA PRO A 202 2.33 13.24 14.03
C PRO A 202 2.03 13.15 15.53
N ILE A 203 1.23 12.15 15.90
CA ILE A 203 0.93 11.79 17.28
C ILE A 203 1.80 10.59 17.62
N LEU A 204 2.76 10.76 18.53
CA LEU A 204 3.62 9.69 19.02
C LEU A 204 3.44 9.52 20.51
N PHE A 205 3.16 8.30 20.94
CA PHE A 205 2.93 7.96 22.34
C PHE A 205 1.86 8.83 23.03
N GLY A 206 0.87 9.31 22.24
CA GLY A 206 -0.19 10.20 22.70
C GLY A 206 0.20 11.67 22.83
N TYR A 207 1.41 12.06 22.42
CA TYR A 207 1.82 13.45 22.31
C TYR A 207 1.79 13.92 20.87
N ARG A 208 1.24 15.09 20.66
CA ARG A 208 1.14 15.69 19.33
C ARG A 208 2.33 16.60 19.08
N PHE A 209 3.04 16.37 18.00
CA PHE A 209 4.16 17.18 17.57
C PHE A 209 3.72 18.13 16.45
N GLN A 210 3.83 19.44 16.70
CA GLN A 210 3.36 20.48 15.78
C GLN A 210 4.53 21.27 15.18
N GLY A 211 4.22 22.02 14.11
CA GLY A 211 5.17 22.90 13.45
C GLY A 211 6.32 22.17 12.76
N VAL A 212 7.43 22.85 12.61
CA VAL A 212 8.61 22.34 11.88
C VAL A 212 9.13 21.03 12.47
N PHE A 213 9.13 20.90 13.80
CA PHE A 213 9.61 19.68 14.46
C PHE A 213 8.74 18.46 14.11
N GLY A 214 7.41 18.61 14.11
CA GLY A 214 6.49 17.54 13.68
C GLY A 214 6.72 17.12 12.24
N VAL A 215 6.90 18.08 11.34
CA VAL A 215 7.19 17.84 9.92
C VAL A 215 8.51 17.09 9.73
N VAL A 216 9.59 17.55 10.40
CA VAL A 216 10.90 16.88 10.33
C VAL A 216 10.83 15.46 10.85
N LEU A 217 10.15 15.24 11.99
CA LEU A 217 10.00 13.91 12.57
C LEU A 217 9.22 12.96 11.63
N PHE A 218 8.17 13.47 10.99
CA PHE A 218 7.38 12.73 10.01
C PHE A 218 8.22 12.32 8.80
N TYR A 219 8.95 13.27 8.20
CA TYR A 219 9.82 12.97 7.05
C TYR A 219 10.95 12.00 7.40
N LEU A 220 11.57 12.18 8.56
CA LEU A 220 12.63 11.30 9.02
C LEU A 220 12.12 9.87 9.17
N SER A 221 10.94 9.70 9.78
CA SER A 221 10.35 8.37 9.93
C SER A 221 9.99 7.73 8.58
N ALA A 222 9.39 8.50 7.66
CA ALA A 222 9.07 8.02 6.32
C ALA A 222 10.33 7.63 5.52
N ALA A 223 11.40 8.42 5.63
CA ALA A 223 12.68 8.12 4.99
C ALA A 223 13.33 6.85 5.55
N LEU A 224 13.31 6.65 6.88
CA LEU A 224 13.84 5.44 7.52
C LEU A 224 13.05 4.19 7.09
N VAL A 225 11.72 4.28 7.05
CA VAL A 225 10.85 3.20 6.58
C VAL A 225 11.13 2.86 5.12
N LEU A 226 11.27 3.88 4.26
CA LEU A 226 11.58 3.70 2.85
C LEU A 226 12.97 3.07 2.65
N ALA A 227 13.98 3.57 3.36
CA ALA A 227 15.34 3.03 3.31
C ALA A 227 15.37 1.56 3.75
N GLY A 228 14.67 1.21 4.85
CA GLY A 228 14.54 -0.15 5.34
C GLY A 228 13.88 -1.09 4.32
N ALA A 229 12.76 -0.66 3.72
CA ALA A 229 12.04 -1.46 2.73
C ALA A 229 12.88 -1.69 1.45
N ILE A 230 13.53 -0.65 0.93
CA ILE A 230 14.47 -0.78 -0.22
C ILE A 230 15.65 -1.68 0.16
N GLY A 231 16.20 -1.53 1.36
CA GLY A 231 17.28 -2.37 1.88
C GLY A 231 16.88 -3.85 1.95
N MET A 232 15.65 -4.18 2.37
CA MET A 232 15.11 -5.55 2.38
C MET A 232 15.04 -6.14 0.98
N LEU A 233 14.53 -5.41 0.00
CA LEU A 233 14.49 -5.87 -1.40
C LEU A 233 15.91 -6.09 -1.96
N ARG A 234 16.87 -5.30 -1.50
CA ARG A 234 18.29 -5.42 -1.87
C ARG A 234 19.07 -6.42 -1.02
N LEU A 235 18.43 -7.16 -0.12
CA LEU A 235 19.05 -8.11 0.81
C LEU A 235 20.20 -7.49 1.61
N LYS A 236 20.00 -6.31 2.16
CA LYS A 236 20.95 -5.67 3.07
C LYS A 236 20.66 -6.11 4.51
N ARG A 237 21.64 -6.69 5.22
CA ARG A 237 21.41 -7.23 6.59
C ARG A 237 20.86 -6.20 7.57
N TRP A 238 21.32 -4.95 7.50
CA TRP A 238 20.87 -3.87 8.39
C TRP A 238 19.39 -3.50 8.22
N SER A 239 18.82 -3.77 7.05
CA SER A 239 17.44 -3.35 6.76
C SER A 239 16.39 -4.11 7.55
N TYR A 240 16.65 -5.37 7.86
CA TYR A 240 15.73 -6.21 8.62
C TYR A 240 15.53 -5.72 10.07
N PRO A 241 16.58 -5.53 10.90
CA PRO A 241 16.39 -5.00 12.24
C PRO A 241 15.83 -3.57 12.23
N LEU A 242 16.17 -2.74 11.24
CA LEU A 242 15.59 -1.42 11.10
C LEU A 242 14.07 -1.49 10.89
N MET A 243 13.60 -2.31 9.96
CA MET A 243 12.17 -2.47 9.68
C MET A 243 11.43 -3.06 10.89
N LEU A 244 12.00 -4.05 11.53
CA LEU A 244 11.42 -4.66 12.73
C LEU A 244 11.30 -3.63 13.87
N ALA A 245 12.35 -2.84 14.13
CA ALA A 245 12.34 -1.77 15.12
C ALA A 245 11.27 -0.70 14.79
N GLN A 246 11.12 -0.34 13.51
CA GLN A 246 10.09 0.61 13.07
C GLN A 246 8.68 0.07 13.33
N TYR A 247 8.39 -1.19 13.03
CA TYR A 247 7.07 -1.78 13.32
C TYR A 247 6.79 -1.84 14.82
N PHE A 248 7.76 -2.22 15.64
CA PHE A 248 7.61 -2.17 17.09
C PHE A 248 7.39 -0.75 17.61
N PHE A 249 8.16 0.21 17.11
CA PHE A 249 8.00 1.61 17.48
C PHE A 249 6.59 2.13 17.17
N TRP A 250 6.09 1.88 15.95
CA TRP A 250 4.75 2.33 15.57
C TRP A 250 3.65 1.59 16.32
N MET A 251 3.82 0.30 16.60
CA MET A 251 2.89 -0.47 17.43
C MET A 251 2.83 0.07 18.86
N ALA A 252 3.98 0.28 19.48
CA ALA A 252 4.06 0.83 20.83
C ALA A 252 3.45 2.25 20.89
N SER A 253 3.81 3.11 19.93
CA SER A 253 3.27 4.46 19.82
C SER A 253 1.76 4.46 19.62
N GLY A 254 1.23 3.65 18.71
CA GLY A 254 -0.20 3.53 18.45
C GLY A 254 -0.97 3.04 19.67
N THR A 255 -0.48 1.97 20.31
CA THR A 255 -1.10 1.43 21.53
C THR A 255 -1.13 2.46 22.66
N MET A 256 0.00 3.13 22.93
CA MET A 256 0.06 4.17 23.96
C MET A 256 -0.85 5.37 23.63
N THR A 257 -0.95 5.74 22.36
CA THR A 257 -1.84 6.82 21.93
C THR A 257 -3.30 6.47 22.21
N LEU A 258 -3.73 5.24 21.93
CA LEU A 258 -5.11 4.79 22.14
C LEU A 258 -5.51 4.67 23.62
N VAL A 259 -4.56 4.34 24.49
CA VAL A 259 -4.81 4.16 25.93
C VAL A 259 -4.82 5.50 26.68
N ARG A 260 -4.22 6.55 26.13
CA ARG A 260 -4.16 7.85 26.81
C ARG A 260 -5.52 8.54 26.90
N PRO A 261 -5.82 9.18 28.05
CA PRO A 261 -7.08 9.91 28.26
C PRO A 261 -7.27 11.09 27.29
N ASN A 262 -6.16 11.68 26.80
CA ASN A 262 -6.19 12.81 25.87
C ASN A 262 -6.40 12.41 24.39
N TYR A 263 -6.68 11.15 24.10
CA TYR A 263 -6.89 10.66 22.72
C TYR A 263 -7.99 11.44 22.01
N ASP A 264 -9.14 11.58 22.65
CA ASP A 264 -10.31 12.24 22.07
C ASP A 264 -10.03 13.75 21.84
N LEU A 265 -9.34 14.41 22.76
CA LEU A 265 -8.96 15.81 22.62
C LEU A 265 -7.99 16.00 21.42
N ASN A 266 -6.95 15.19 21.34
CA ASN A 266 -6.01 15.22 20.21
C ASN A 266 -6.70 14.99 18.87
N LEU A 267 -7.67 14.08 18.84
CA LEU A 267 -8.46 13.79 17.65
C LEU A 267 -9.37 14.96 17.25
N HIS A 268 -10.06 15.55 18.21
CA HIS A 268 -10.86 16.76 17.98
C HIS A 268 -10.03 17.92 17.41
N GLU A 269 -8.88 18.19 17.98
CA GLU A 269 -7.99 19.23 17.50
C GLU A 269 -7.44 18.94 16.09
N MET A 270 -7.18 17.66 15.77
CA MET A 270 -6.73 17.27 14.43
C MET A 270 -7.86 17.48 13.40
N LEU A 271 -9.08 17.07 13.73
CA LEU A 271 -10.25 17.24 12.85
C LEU A 271 -10.60 18.73 12.66
N ALA A 272 -10.50 19.54 13.72
CA ALA A 272 -10.71 20.98 13.64
C ALA A 272 -9.73 21.66 12.69
N GLN A 273 -8.46 21.22 12.66
CA GLN A 273 -7.47 21.74 11.72
C GLN A 273 -7.74 21.36 10.25
N MET A 274 -8.53 20.32 10.03
CA MET A 274 -8.96 19.94 8.68
C MET A 274 -10.14 20.79 8.18
N ASN A 275 -10.64 21.74 8.97
CA ASN A 275 -11.81 22.57 8.66
C ASN A 275 -13.03 21.73 8.25
N LEU A 276 -13.23 20.59 8.91
CA LEU A 276 -14.40 19.76 8.68
C LEU A 276 -15.63 20.40 9.38
N PRO A 277 -16.83 20.31 8.77
CA PRO A 277 -18.04 20.82 9.39
C PRO A 277 -18.26 20.21 10.78
N GLU A 278 -18.64 21.03 11.77
CA GLU A 278 -18.82 20.59 13.16
C GLU A 278 -19.77 19.39 13.32
N GLY A 279 -20.79 19.29 12.47
CA GLY A 279 -21.70 18.14 12.45
C GLY A 279 -21.08 16.80 12.08
N GLN A 280 -19.90 16.80 11.42
CA GLN A 280 -19.13 15.59 11.12
C GLN A 280 -18.18 15.19 12.26
N MET A 281 -17.99 16.05 13.24
CA MET A 281 -17.08 15.84 14.38
C MET A 281 -17.82 15.29 15.63
N GLY A 282 -19.02 14.74 15.46
CA GLY A 282 -19.82 14.20 16.56
C GLY A 282 -19.11 13.06 17.31
N GLN A 283 -19.58 12.78 18.55
CA GLN A 283 -19.05 11.71 19.40
C GLN A 283 -19.00 10.35 18.71
N ALA A 284 -19.94 10.08 17.79
CA ALA A 284 -19.97 8.85 16.99
C ALA A 284 -18.73 8.71 16.09
N ALA A 285 -18.27 9.80 15.44
CA ALA A 285 -17.07 9.78 14.60
C ALA A 285 -15.80 9.51 15.42
N ILE A 286 -15.72 10.07 16.63
CA ILE A 286 -14.59 9.84 17.55
C ILE A 286 -14.58 8.39 18.03
N ALA A 287 -15.74 7.86 18.44
CA ALA A 287 -15.83 6.46 18.85
C ALA A 287 -15.43 5.50 17.72
N GLN A 288 -15.89 5.78 16.48
CA GLN A 288 -15.49 5.01 15.30
C GLN A 288 -13.98 5.07 15.06
N THR A 289 -13.36 6.24 15.16
CA THR A 289 -11.91 6.40 14.96
C THR A 289 -11.12 5.63 16.03
N ARG A 290 -11.62 5.57 17.26
CA ARG A 290 -11.00 4.74 18.32
C ARG A 290 -11.10 3.26 17.99
N VAL A 291 -12.26 2.77 17.51
CA VAL A 291 -12.43 1.38 17.05
C VAL A 291 -11.47 1.07 15.90
N PHE A 292 -11.34 1.97 14.92
CA PHE A 292 -10.36 1.84 13.84
C PHE A 292 -8.93 1.75 14.36
N GLY A 293 -8.58 2.60 15.32
CA GLY A 293 -7.28 2.57 15.97
C GLY A 293 -6.97 1.22 16.60
N VAL A 294 -7.91 0.66 17.36
CA VAL A 294 -7.76 -0.68 17.97
C VAL A 294 -7.64 -1.78 16.91
N LEU A 295 -8.49 -1.76 15.90
CA LEU A 295 -8.47 -2.75 14.82
C LEU A 295 -7.18 -2.66 13.99
N SER A 296 -6.57 -1.48 13.85
CA SER A 296 -5.31 -1.30 13.13
C SER A 296 -4.10 -1.94 13.84
N LEU A 297 -4.20 -2.28 15.12
CA LEU A 297 -3.16 -3.02 15.83
C LEU A 297 -3.06 -4.46 15.35
N ILE A 298 -4.16 -5.08 14.91
CA ILE A 298 -4.17 -6.48 14.44
C ILE A 298 -3.23 -6.67 13.25
N PRO A 299 -3.35 -5.89 12.14
CA PRO A 299 -2.37 -5.96 11.06
C PRO A 299 -0.93 -5.71 11.52
N GLY A 300 -0.71 -4.78 12.45
CA GLY A 300 0.61 -4.50 12.99
C GLY A 300 1.25 -5.71 13.68
N VAL A 301 0.49 -6.42 14.52
CA VAL A 301 0.94 -7.67 15.14
C VAL A 301 1.23 -8.74 14.10
N LEU A 302 0.34 -8.90 13.11
CA LEU A 302 0.54 -9.86 12.02
C LEU A 302 1.79 -9.56 11.18
N LEU A 303 2.10 -8.28 10.93
CA LEU A 303 3.30 -7.88 10.20
C LEU A 303 4.58 -8.17 10.99
N ILE A 304 4.60 -7.89 12.29
CA ILE A 304 5.72 -8.26 13.17
C ILE A 304 5.90 -9.77 13.19
N TRP A 305 4.82 -10.52 13.38
CA TRP A 305 4.86 -11.98 13.37
C TRP A 305 5.39 -12.52 12.03
N LEU A 306 4.92 -11.98 10.91
CA LEU A 306 5.39 -12.35 9.56
C LEU A 306 6.91 -12.11 9.43
N MET A 307 7.39 -10.95 9.88
CA MET A 307 8.82 -10.66 9.85
C MET A 307 9.60 -11.68 10.68
N LEU A 308 9.21 -11.92 11.93
CA LEU A 308 9.88 -12.87 12.81
C LEU A 308 9.89 -14.29 12.22
N TYR A 309 8.77 -14.74 11.62
CA TYR A 309 8.67 -16.04 10.97
C TYR A 309 9.63 -16.21 9.78
N PHE A 310 9.84 -15.15 8.98
CA PHE A 310 10.71 -15.20 7.80
C PHE A 310 12.16 -14.75 8.08
N HIS A 311 12.53 -14.48 9.34
CA HIS A 311 13.87 -14.01 9.71
C HIS A 311 14.98 -14.92 9.18
N THR A 312 14.92 -16.21 9.49
CA THR A 312 15.96 -17.18 9.11
C THR A 312 16.16 -17.22 7.60
N ARG A 313 15.05 -17.30 6.84
CA ARG A 313 15.11 -17.31 5.36
C ARG A 313 15.68 -16.02 4.77
N PHE A 314 15.44 -14.88 5.42
CA PHE A 314 16.02 -13.61 4.99
C PHE A 314 17.54 -13.58 5.23
N VAL A 315 17.99 -14.03 6.40
CA VAL A 315 19.44 -14.09 6.74
C VAL A 315 20.17 -15.05 5.79
N GLU A 316 19.61 -16.22 5.51
CA GLU A 316 20.15 -17.17 4.52
C GLU A 316 20.27 -16.56 3.13
N ALA A 317 19.24 -15.83 2.68
CA ALA A 317 19.28 -15.15 1.39
C ALA A 317 20.35 -14.03 1.33
N CYS A 318 20.57 -13.30 2.44
CA CYS A 318 21.63 -12.32 2.55
C CYS A 318 23.02 -12.97 2.47
N ALA A 319 23.23 -14.09 3.19
CA ALA A 319 24.49 -14.82 3.19
C ALA A 319 24.81 -15.40 1.80
N ALA A 320 23.82 -16.00 1.14
CA ALA A 320 23.97 -16.52 -0.23
C ALA A 320 24.38 -15.43 -1.22
N LYS A 321 23.84 -14.20 -1.07
CA LYS A 321 24.20 -13.07 -1.91
C LYS A 321 25.65 -12.61 -1.68
N GLU A 322 26.10 -12.55 -0.44
CA GLU A 322 27.47 -12.16 -0.11
C GLU A 322 28.49 -13.15 -0.67
N THR A 323 28.22 -14.46 -0.59
CA THR A 323 29.06 -15.50 -1.17
C THR A 323 29.18 -15.35 -2.69
N GLN A 324 28.09 -15.00 -3.40
CA GLN A 324 28.13 -14.77 -4.86
C GLN A 324 28.93 -13.53 -5.26
N LEU A 325 29.07 -12.53 -4.39
CA LEU A 325 29.84 -11.32 -4.67
C LEU A 325 31.33 -11.49 -4.39
N SER A 326 31.71 -12.53 -3.63
CA SER A 326 33.11 -12.85 -3.27
C SER A 326 33.78 -13.83 -4.24
N THR A 327 33.02 -14.51 -5.10
CA THR A 327 33.47 -15.37 -6.19
C THR A 327 33.52 -14.63 -7.52
#